data_835541fa28089ba9fd798b6ab315f48b
#
_entry.id   835541fa28089ba9fd798b6ab315f48b
#
_cell.length_a   1.000
_cell.length_b   1.000
_cell.length_c   1.000
_cell.angle_alpha   90.00
_cell.angle_beta   90.00
_cell.angle_gamma   90.00
#
_symmetry.space_group_name_H-M   'P 1'
#
loop_
_entity.id
_entity.type
_entity.pdbx_description
1 polymer ?
#
loop_
_entity_poly.entity_id
_entity_poly.type
_entity_poly.pdbx_seq_one_letter_code
_entity_poly.pdbx_strand_id
1 'polypeptide(L)'
;MFRQDCSHHLLTTILPFWENLTDWERGGWFGYVNHDLSVERDAHKGCILNSRILWTFSTAARVTGDKSLLRYARHAFAFLPHFEDTERGGVYWSVTADGEPLDKTKHTYCQAFAIYGLAAYMRAIGESDPDYAPARDKAMALFRLIETKCSDAGGYGEAYEPDFTPVGNEKLSDNPKLMERHETASRTMNTLLHVLEGYAELYRAMPDEAVRRAGEVCLERFLNVMYNPGKRRLEVFYDRNYRSLLDMQSFGHDIEAS
;
A
#
# COMPACT_ATOMS: atom_id res chain seq x y z
N MET A 1 1.15 -30.13 -9.27
CA MET A 1 0.50 -30.24 -7.96
C MET A 1 0.46 -28.88 -7.28
N PHE A 2 1.48 -28.36 -6.62
CA PHE A 2 1.43 -27.09 -5.87
C PHE A 2 0.90 -25.87 -6.66
N ARG A 3 1.42 -25.61 -7.87
CA ARG A 3 0.95 -24.49 -8.72
C ARG A 3 -0.54 -24.61 -9.09
N GLN A 4 -1.01 -25.82 -9.36
CA GLN A 4 -2.43 -26.06 -9.68
C GLN A 4 -3.32 -25.84 -8.47
N ASP A 5 -2.88 -26.27 -7.28
CA ASP A 5 -3.61 -26.09 -6.03
C ASP A 5 -3.72 -24.60 -5.66
N CYS A 6 -2.62 -23.83 -5.80
CA CYS A 6 -2.63 -22.39 -5.59
C CYS A 6 -3.56 -21.67 -6.58
N SER A 7 -3.49 -22.02 -7.88
CA SER A 7 -4.37 -21.42 -8.90
C SER A 7 -5.83 -21.76 -8.64
N HIS A 8 -6.12 -23.00 -8.27
CA HIS A 8 -7.48 -23.44 -7.92
C HIS A 8 -8.01 -22.64 -6.72
N HIS A 9 -7.23 -22.56 -5.63
CA HIS A 9 -7.64 -21.82 -4.43
C HIS A 9 -7.85 -20.32 -4.71
N LEU A 10 -6.97 -19.71 -5.51
CA LEU A 10 -7.15 -18.32 -5.93
C LEU A 10 -8.49 -18.11 -6.65
N LEU A 11 -8.78 -18.95 -7.64
CA LEU A 11 -9.94 -18.77 -8.53
C LEU A 11 -11.27 -19.20 -7.88
N THR A 12 -11.24 -20.16 -6.95
CA THR A 12 -12.48 -20.71 -6.37
C THR A 12 -12.80 -20.20 -4.96
N THR A 13 -11.83 -19.58 -4.30
CA THR A 13 -12.00 -19.14 -2.91
C THR A 13 -11.65 -17.67 -2.73
N ILE A 14 -10.43 -17.26 -3.06
CA ILE A 14 -9.93 -15.92 -2.74
C ILE A 14 -10.64 -14.86 -3.58
N LEU A 15 -10.62 -14.98 -4.90
CA LEU A 15 -11.24 -13.98 -5.78
C LEU A 15 -12.77 -13.89 -5.55
N PRO A 16 -13.53 -15.01 -5.51
CA PRO A 16 -14.97 -14.95 -5.23
C PRO A 16 -15.33 -14.29 -3.89
N PHE A 17 -14.51 -14.53 -2.84
CA PHE A 17 -14.70 -13.83 -1.56
C PHE A 17 -14.62 -12.31 -1.74
N TRP A 18 -13.57 -11.80 -2.37
CA TRP A 18 -13.40 -10.37 -2.59
C TRP A 18 -14.38 -9.78 -3.61
N GLU A 19 -14.79 -10.53 -4.61
CA GLU A 19 -15.85 -10.14 -5.56
C GLU A 19 -17.16 -9.86 -4.85
N ASN A 20 -17.54 -10.70 -3.89
CA ASN A 20 -18.77 -10.55 -3.09
C ASN A 20 -18.74 -9.35 -2.13
N LEU A 21 -17.56 -8.79 -1.86
CA LEU A 21 -17.40 -7.61 -1.01
C LEU A 21 -17.34 -6.29 -1.79
N THR A 22 -17.61 -6.32 -3.09
CA THR A 22 -17.70 -5.10 -3.92
C THR A 22 -18.94 -4.30 -3.55
N ASP A 23 -18.77 -3.03 -3.25
CA ASP A 23 -19.88 -2.09 -3.05
C ASP A 23 -20.27 -1.45 -4.40
N TRP A 24 -21.20 -2.10 -5.11
CA TRP A 24 -21.64 -1.62 -6.41
C TRP A 24 -22.54 -0.38 -6.34
N GLU A 25 -23.06 -0.05 -5.17
CA GLU A 25 -23.97 1.08 -4.96
C GLU A 25 -23.20 2.38 -4.69
N ARG A 26 -22.21 2.31 -3.76
CA ARG A 26 -21.46 3.48 -3.28
C ARG A 26 -20.02 3.53 -3.80
N GLY A 27 -19.60 2.51 -4.53
CA GLY A 27 -18.23 2.38 -5.06
C GLY A 27 -17.23 1.79 -4.09
N GLY A 28 -16.11 1.30 -4.61
CA GLY A 28 -15.07 0.64 -3.83
C GLY A 28 -15.49 -0.69 -3.22
N TRP A 29 -14.91 -1.03 -2.08
CA TRP A 29 -15.18 -2.27 -1.32
C TRP A 29 -15.69 -1.94 0.07
N PHE A 30 -16.57 -2.81 0.62
CA PHE A 30 -16.99 -2.71 2.02
C PHE A 30 -15.79 -2.75 2.94
N GLY A 31 -15.77 -1.83 3.92
CA GLY A 31 -14.59 -1.61 4.77
C GLY A 31 -14.41 -2.61 5.90
N TYR A 32 -15.47 -3.34 6.26
CA TYR A 32 -15.42 -4.25 7.39
C TYR A 32 -16.31 -5.48 7.23
N VAL A 33 -15.76 -6.64 7.58
CA VAL A 33 -16.46 -7.93 7.63
C VAL A 33 -16.27 -8.51 9.02
N ASN A 34 -17.37 -8.87 9.66
CA ASN A 34 -17.38 -9.49 10.97
C ASN A 34 -16.86 -10.93 10.94
N HIS A 35 -16.57 -11.50 12.09
CA HIS A 35 -16.08 -12.87 12.20
C HIS A 35 -17.09 -13.92 11.69
N ASP A 36 -18.38 -13.64 11.74
CA ASP A 36 -19.46 -14.46 11.20
C ASP A 36 -19.72 -14.22 9.69
N LEU A 37 -18.84 -13.47 9.04
CA LEU A 37 -18.89 -13.05 7.63
C LEU A 37 -20.02 -12.07 7.30
N SER A 38 -20.73 -11.52 8.28
CA SER A 38 -21.65 -10.42 8.04
C SER A 38 -20.88 -9.13 7.68
N VAL A 39 -21.41 -8.38 6.72
CA VAL A 39 -20.77 -7.17 6.18
C VAL A 39 -21.33 -5.94 6.86
N GLU A 40 -20.46 -5.12 7.44
CA GLU A 40 -20.80 -3.79 7.96
C GLU A 40 -20.86 -2.78 6.81
N ARG A 41 -22.05 -2.61 6.24
CA ARG A 41 -22.20 -1.80 5.01
C ARG A 41 -21.84 -0.33 5.19
N ASP A 42 -21.99 0.21 6.39
CA ASP A 42 -21.73 1.62 6.72
C ASP A 42 -20.34 1.86 7.33
N ALA A 43 -19.51 0.80 7.41
CA ALA A 43 -18.14 0.95 7.84
C ALA A 43 -17.34 1.82 6.88
N HIS A 44 -16.39 2.58 7.45
CA HIS A 44 -15.48 3.42 6.65
C HIS A 44 -14.60 2.56 5.72
N LYS A 45 -14.22 3.13 4.58
CA LYS A 45 -13.39 2.47 3.57
C LYS A 45 -11.95 2.96 3.69
N GLY A 46 -11.02 2.02 3.77
CA GLY A 46 -9.58 2.30 3.87
C GLY A 46 -8.92 2.43 2.49
N CYS A 47 -8.01 3.40 2.35
CA CYS A 47 -7.22 3.58 1.13
C CYS A 47 -6.36 2.34 0.83
N ILE A 48 -5.74 1.76 1.85
CA ILE A 48 -4.89 0.57 1.73
C ILE A 48 -5.67 -0.61 1.14
N LEU A 49 -6.86 -0.89 1.67
CA LEU A 49 -7.71 -1.98 1.16
C LEU A 49 -8.04 -1.77 -0.32
N ASN A 50 -8.54 -0.60 -0.71
CA ASN A 50 -8.95 -0.32 -2.08
C ASN A 50 -7.76 -0.33 -3.06
N SER A 51 -6.58 0.12 -2.63
CA SER A 51 -5.34 0.03 -3.39
C SER A 51 -4.88 -1.43 -3.58
N ARG A 52 -4.95 -2.25 -2.55
CA ARG A 52 -4.62 -3.69 -2.61
C ARG A 52 -5.61 -4.46 -3.47
N ILE A 53 -6.89 -4.11 -3.44
CA ILE A 53 -7.91 -4.68 -4.34
C ILE A 53 -7.59 -4.32 -5.79
N LEU A 54 -7.24 -3.07 -6.08
CA LEU A 54 -6.81 -2.65 -7.42
C LEU A 54 -5.63 -3.49 -7.91
N TRP A 55 -4.61 -3.69 -7.08
CA TRP A 55 -3.47 -4.56 -7.37
C TRP A 55 -3.91 -6.01 -7.62
N THR A 56 -4.75 -6.55 -6.73
CA THR A 56 -5.15 -7.97 -6.73
C THR A 56 -5.88 -8.33 -8.04
N PHE A 57 -6.92 -7.59 -8.39
CA PHE A 57 -7.70 -7.88 -9.60
C PHE A 57 -6.93 -7.56 -10.89
N SER A 58 -6.09 -6.52 -10.88
CA SER A 58 -5.19 -6.22 -12.00
C SER A 58 -4.18 -7.34 -12.23
N THR A 59 -3.53 -7.81 -11.16
CA THR A 59 -2.54 -8.88 -11.24
C THR A 59 -3.20 -10.21 -11.58
N ALA A 60 -4.36 -10.53 -11.01
CA ALA A 60 -5.11 -11.72 -11.31
C ALA A 60 -5.52 -11.75 -12.79
N ALA A 61 -6.08 -10.66 -13.34
CA ALA A 61 -6.43 -10.57 -14.76
C ALA A 61 -5.21 -10.82 -15.66
N ARG A 62 -4.06 -10.25 -15.33
CA ARG A 62 -2.82 -10.41 -16.09
C ARG A 62 -2.25 -11.83 -16.01
N VAL A 63 -2.25 -12.45 -14.84
CA VAL A 63 -1.62 -13.76 -14.61
C VAL A 63 -2.49 -14.89 -15.12
N THR A 64 -3.82 -14.79 -14.99
CA THR A 64 -4.78 -15.81 -15.46
C THR A 64 -5.15 -15.63 -16.92
N GLY A 65 -5.01 -14.42 -17.47
CA GLY A 65 -5.52 -14.05 -18.79
C GLY A 65 -7.03 -13.76 -18.79
N ASP A 66 -7.70 -13.86 -17.66
CA ASP A 66 -9.13 -13.58 -17.52
C ASP A 66 -9.41 -12.08 -17.43
N LYS A 67 -9.73 -11.48 -18.57
CA LYS A 67 -10.04 -10.05 -18.68
C LYS A 67 -11.34 -9.65 -17.97
N SER A 68 -12.22 -10.59 -17.63
CA SER A 68 -13.45 -10.28 -16.90
C SER A 68 -13.16 -9.72 -15.51
N LEU A 69 -12.01 -10.06 -14.92
CA LEU A 69 -11.55 -9.55 -13.63
C LEU A 69 -11.20 -8.05 -13.68
N LEU A 70 -10.94 -7.50 -14.87
CA LEU A 70 -10.67 -6.06 -15.02
C LEU A 70 -11.86 -5.18 -14.63
N ARG A 71 -13.09 -5.70 -14.62
CA ARG A 71 -14.26 -4.94 -14.14
C ARG A 71 -14.09 -4.51 -12.67
N TYR A 72 -13.52 -5.39 -11.86
CA TYR A 72 -13.25 -5.11 -10.45
C TYR A 72 -12.07 -4.13 -10.30
N ALA A 73 -11.02 -4.31 -11.09
CA ALA A 73 -9.91 -3.37 -11.10
C ALA A 73 -10.37 -1.96 -11.52
N ARG A 74 -11.21 -1.83 -12.56
CA ARG A 74 -11.79 -0.55 -12.98
C ARG A 74 -12.67 0.06 -11.90
N HIS A 75 -13.47 -0.77 -11.20
CA HIS A 75 -14.29 -0.30 -10.09
C HIS A 75 -13.44 0.25 -8.94
N ALA A 76 -12.34 -0.44 -8.58
CA ALA A 76 -11.40 0.05 -7.58
C ALA A 76 -10.70 1.36 -8.04
N PHE A 77 -10.24 1.42 -9.30
CA PHE A 77 -9.62 2.61 -9.88
C PHE A 77 -10.55 3.81 -9.87
N ALA A 78 -11.83 3.61 -10.24
CA ALA A 78 -12.84 4.67 -10.23
C ALA A 78 -13.13 5.21 -8.82
N PHE A 79 -12.90 4.43 -7.77
CA PHE A 79 -13.11 4.86 -6.38
C PHE A 79 -11.89 5.55 -5.76
N LEU A 80 -10.68 5.36 -6.27
CA LEU A 80 -9.45 5.97 -5.71
C LEU A 80 -9.50 7.49 -5.56
N PRO A 81 -10.14 8.28 -6.46
CA PRO A 81 -10.24 9.73 -6.31
C PRO A 81 -10.89 10.19 -5.00
N HIS A 82 -11.72 9.37 -4.36
CA HIS A 82 -12.33 9.71 -3.05
C HIS A 82 -11.29 9.83 -1.94
N PHE A 83 -10.14 9.18 -2.07
CA PHE A 83 -9.05 9.30 -1.10
C PHE A 83 -8.10 10.48 -1.40
N GLU A 84 -8.19 11.12 -2.57
CA GLU A 84 -7.23 12.13 -2.99
C GLU A 84 -7.44 13.48 -2.28
N ASP A 85 -6.35 14.05 -1.78
CA ASP A 85 -6.31 15.46 -1.38
C ASP A 85 -5.99 16.31 -2.61
N THR A 86 -7.02 16.92 -3.18
CA THR A 86 -6.89 17.73 -4.40
C THR A 86 -6.21 19.07 -4.18
N GLU A 87 -6.11 19.54 -2.92
CA GLU A 87 -5.48 20.81 -2.57
C GLU A 87 -3.97 20.66 -2.32
N ARG A 88 -3.58 19.63 -1.56
CA ARG A 88 -2.21 19.44 -1.08
C ARG A 88 -1.52 18.22 -1.68
N GLY A 89 -2.28 17.40 -2.39
CA GLY A 89 -1.82 16.14 -2.98
C GLY A 89 -1.73 14.99 -1.98
N GLY A 90 -1.52 13.80 -2.52
CA GLY A 90 -1.50 12.56 -1.74
C GLY A 90 -2.88 11.98 -1.46
N VAL A 91 -2.91 10.86 -0.73
CA VAL A 91 -4.14 10.17 -0.37
C VAL A 91 -4.33 10.14 1.15
N TYR A 92 -5.57 10.24 1.58
CA TYR A 92 -6.01 10.12 2.97
C TYR A 92 -6.00 8.65 3.43
N TRP A 93 -6.02 8.45 4.75
CA TRP A 93 -6.09 7.12 5.37
C TRP A 93 -7.42 6.42 5.07
N SER A 94 -8.53 7.13 5.28
CA SER A 94 -9.87 6.56 5.07
C SER A 94 -10.92 7.59 4.67
N VAL A 95 -12.01 7.07 4.09
CA VAL A 95 -13.22 7.80 3.76
C VAL A 95 -14.43 7.14 4.40
N THR A 96 -15.56 7.84 4.49
CA THR A 96 -16.83 7.24 4.90
C THR A 96 -17.28 6.15 3.92
N ALA A 97 -18.33 5.42 4.25
CA ALA A 97 -18.93 4.46 3.32
C ALA A 97 -19.36 5.10 1.98
N ASP A 98 -19.74 6.37 2.01
CA ASP A 98 -20.18 7.15 0.82
C ASP A 98 -19.01 7.85 0.09
N GLY A 99 -17.76 7.69 0.56
CA GLY A 99 -16.57 8.22 -0.10
C GLY A 99 -16.16 9.63 0.34
N GLU A 100 -16.75 10.19 1.40
CA GLU A 100 -16.33 11.48 1.95
C GLU A 100 -15.08 11.33 2.83
N PRO A 101 -14.10 12.25 2.77
CA PRO A 101 -12.89 12.18 3.59
C PRO A 101 -13.21 12.10 5.08
N LEU A 102 -12.72 11.04 5.76
CA LEU A 102 -12.96 10.78 7.18
C LEU A 102 -11.68 10.98 8.00
N ASP A 103 -10.71 10.11 7.84
CA ASP A 103 -9.39 10.25 8.44
C ASP A 103 -8.42 10.81 7.40
N LYS A 104 -8.10 12.09 7.53
CA LYS A 104 -7.30 12.85 6.57
C LYS A 104 -5.80 12.74 6.80
N THR A 105 -5.35 11.97 7.81
CA THR A 105 -3.92 11.75 8.01
C THR A 105 -3.30 11.07 6.78
N LYS A 106 -2.08 11.46 6.47
CA LYS A 106 -1.33 10.94 5.32
C LYS A 106 -0.18 10.07 5.83
N HIS A 107 -0.24 8.80 5.53
CA HIS A 107 0.83 7.86 5.82
C HIS A 107 1.62 7.57 4.55
N THR A 108 2.95 7.57 4.62
CA THR A 108 3.82 7.15 3.50
C THR A 108 3.41 5.77 2.99
N TYR A 109 3.08 4.88 3.92
CA TYR A 109 2.52 3.56 3.67
C TYR A 109 1.29 3.58 2.74
N CYS A 110 0.32 4.47 2.97
CA CYS A 110 -0.86 4.63 2.11
C CYS A 110 -0.50 5.12 0.71
N GLN A 111 0.40 6.10 0.61
CA GLN A 111 0.86 6.63 -0.68
C GLN A 111 1.52 5.52 -1.50
N ALA A 112 2.36 4.70 -0.85
CA ALA A 112 3.06 3.59 -1.49
C ALA A 112 2.08 2.52 -2.02
N PHE A 113 1.06 2.14 -1.25
CA PHE A 113 0.03 1.20 -1.71
C PHE A 113 -0.80 1.74 -2.88
N ALA A 114 -1.08 3.04 -2.89
CA ALA A 114 -1.76 3.65 -4.03
C ALA A 114 -0.91 3.56 -5.31
N ILE A 115 0.41 3.83 -5.22
CA ILE A 115 1.36 3.62 -6.33
C ILE A 115 1.35 2.16 -6.78
N TYR A 116 1.43 1.23 -5.84
CA TYR A 116 1.46 -0.21 -6.09
C TYR A 116 0.23 -0.69 -6.88
N GLY A 117 -0.97 -0.28 -6.44
CA GLY A 117 -2.22 -0.59 -7.12
C GLY A 117 -2.31 0.02 -8.52
N LEU A 118 -1.98 1.32 -8.65
CA LEU A 118 -2.00 2.04 -9.93
C LEU A 118 -1.02 1.44 -10.94
N ALA A 119 0.19 1.09 -10.50
CA ALA A 119 1.20 0.49 -11.37
C ALA A 119 0.79 -0.90 -11.87
N ALA A 120 0.22 -1.75 -11.00
CA ALA A 120 -0.32 -3.04 -11.41
C ALA A 120 -1.49 -2.89 -12.40
N TYR A 121 -2.34 -1.88 -12.20
CA TYR A 121 -3.44 -1.57 -13.10
C TYR A 121 -2.94 -1.16 -14.48
N MET A 122 -1.98 -0.25 -14.55
CA MET A 122 -1.33 0.14 -15.82
C MET A 122 -0.82 -1.08 -16.60
N ARG A 123 -0.15 -2.01 -15.92
CA ARG A 123 0.36 -3.25 -16.54
C ARG A 123 -0.73 -4.19 -17.03
N ALA A 124 -1.89 -4.17 -16.40
CA ALA A 124 -3.00 -5.04 -16.74
C ALA A 124 -3.81 -4.53 -17.94
N ILE A 125 -3.98 -3.21 -18.04
CA ILE A 125 -4.78 -2.59 -19.11
C ILE A 125 -3.96 -2.26 -20.36
N GLY A 126 -2.66 -1.91 -20.21
CA GLY A 126 -1.76 -1.52 -21.29
C GLY A 126 -1.94 -0.07 -21.76
N GLU A 127 -0.95 0.44 -22.48
CA GLU A 127 -0.83 1.86 -22.85
C GLU A 127 -1.96 2.41 -23.75
N SER A 128 -2.64 1.54 -24.49
CA SER A 128 -3.75 1.94 -25.37
C SER A 128 -5.08 2.16 -24.64
N ASP A 129 -5.16 1.76 -23.37
CA ASP A 129 -6.37 1.92 -22.57
C ASP A 129 -6.52 3.38 -22.11
N PRO A 130 -7.74 3.96 -22.15
CA PRO A 130 -7.95 5.36 -21.74
C PRO A 130 -7.60 5.64 -20.28
N ASP A 131 -7.64 4.64 -19.39
CA ASP A 131 -7.28 4.79 -17.98
C ASP A 131 -5.77 4.80 -17.74
N TYR A 132 -4.95 4.39 -18.74
CA TYR A 132 -3.50 4.27 -18.56
C TYR A 132 -2.84 5.61 -18.20
N ALA A 133 -3.07 6.66 -18.98
CA ALA A 133 -2.48 7.96 -18.73
C ALA A 133 -2.92 8.57 -17.39
N PRO A 134 -4.21 8.56 -17.01
CA PRO A 134 -4.64 8.98 -15.68
C PRO A 134 -3.98 8.17 -14.54
N ALA A 135 -3.87 6.86 -14.65
CA ALA A 135 -3.24 6.01 -13.64
C ALA A 135 -1.74 6.32 -13.51
N ARG A 136 -1.04 6.48 -14.64
CA ARG A 136 0.38 6.88 -14.68
C ARG A 136 0.61 8.23 -13.99
N ASP A 137 -0.18 9.22 -14.35
CA ASP A 137 0.01 10.59 -13.85
C ASP A 137 -0.22 10.67 -12.34
N LYS A 138 -1.23 9.92 -11.81
CA LYS A 138 -1.47 9.76 -10.38
C LYS A 138 -0.31 9.04 -9.69
N ALA A 139 0.17 7.92 -10.22
CA ALA A 139 1.28 7.16 -9.64
C ALA A 139 2.55 8.01 -9.58
N MET A 140 2.88 8.75 -10.64
CA MET A 140 4.05 9.63 -10.68
C MET A 140 3.90 10.86 -9.78
N ALA A 141 2.68 11.38 -9.59
CA ALA A 141 2.43 12.45 -8.64
C ALA A 141 2.68 11.98 -7.20
N LEU A 142 2.19 10.79 -6.84
CA LEU A 142 2.43 10.17 -5.53
C LEU A 142 3.91 9.83 -5.31
N PHE A 143 4.60 9.31 -6.32
CA PHE A 143 6.05 9.10 -6.27
C PHE A 143 6.78 10.38 -5.92
N ARG A 144 6.57 11.46 -6.69
CA ARG A 144 7.20 12.77 -6.41
C ARG A 144 6.84 13.30 -5.03
N LEU A 145 5.61 13.07 -4.58
CA LEU A 145 5.16 13.48 -3.26
C LEU A 145 5.91 12.74 -2.14
N ILE A 146 6.05 11.42 -2.23
CA ILE A 146 6.83 10.65 -1.27
C ILE A 146 8.27 11.16 -1.21
N GLU A 147 8.91 11.34 -2.37
CA GLU A 147 10.31 11.78 -2.44
C GLU A 147 10.53 13.21 -1.92
N THR A 148 9.51 14.08 -1.98
CA THR A 148 9.67 15.50 -1.60
C THR A 148 9.04 15.88 -0.27
N LYS A 149 8.04 15.13 0.21
CA LYS A 149 7.26 15.47 1.41
C LYS A 149 7.36 14.41 2.52
N CYS A 150 7.55 13.14 2.15
CA CYS A 150 7.59 12.05 3.09
C CYS A 150 9.01 11.49 3.32
N SER A 151 10.02 12.06 2.68
CA SER A 151 11.42 11.65 2.82
C SER A 151 12.29 12.77 3.41
N ASP A 152 13.35 12.37 4.10
CA ASP A 152 14.45 13.22 4.55
C ASP A 152 15.81 12.56 4.27
N ALA A 153 16.92 13.18 4.67
CA ALA A 153 18.25 12.62 4.48
C ALA A 153 18.42 11.22 5.14
N GLY A 154 17.63 10.92 6.15
CA GLY A 154 17.62 9.61 6.83
C GLY A 154 16.74 8.57 6.15
N GLY A 155 15.74 8.92 5.35
CA GLY A 155 14.80 8.02 4.70
C GLY A 155 13.34 8.48 4.78
N TYR A 156 12.42 7.54 4.74
CA TYR A 156 11.00 7.84 4.72
C TYR A 156 10.45 7.97 6.13
N GLY A 157 9.71 9.05 6.38
CA GLY A 157 8.90 9.21 7.60
C GLY A 157 7.58 8.46 7.47
N GLU A 158 6.83 8.36 8.55
CA GLU A 158 5.68 7.46 8.66
C GLU A 158 4.34 8.17 8.43
N ALA A 159 4.04 9.18 9.23
CA ALA A 159 2.71 9.78 9.33
C ALA A 159 2.75 11.30 9.37
N TYR A 160 1.72 11.90 8.79
CA TYR A 160 1.62 13.35 8.61
C TYR A 160 0.17 13.83 8.74
N GLU A 161 0.01 15.07 9.17
CA GLU A 161 -1.20 15.84 8.98
C GLU A 161 -1.48 16.10 7.49
N PRO A 162 -2.66 16.56 7.10
CA PRO A 162 -2.97 16.88 5.70
C PRO A 162 -1.98 17.85 5.02
N ASP A 163 -1.34 18.73 5.77
CA ASP A 163 -0.33 19.70 5.28
C ASP A 163 1.10 19.16 5.25
N PHE A 164 1.28 17.86 5.54
CA PHE A 164 2.55 17.17 5.68
C PHE A 164 3.38 17.55 6.91
N THR A 165 2.79 18.17 7.91
CA THR A 165 3.42 18.27 9.24
C THR A 165 3.55 16.87 9.85
N PRO A 166 4.74 16.42 10.28
CA PRO A 166 4.92 15.09 10.85
C PRO A 166 4.12 14.91 12.15
N VAL A 167 3.50 13.72 12.28
CA VAL A 167 2.76 13.32 13.50
C VAL A 167 3.22 11.93 13.98
N GLY A 168 2.72 11.50 15.13
CA GLY A 168 3.00 10.17 15.67
C GLY A 168 2.47 9.05 14.77
N ASN A 169 3.16 7.94 14.80
CA ASN A 169 2.81 6.75 13.98
C ASN A 169 2.09 5.68 14.83
N GLU A 170 1.08 6.06 15.58
CA GLU A 170 0.34 5.14 16.46
C GLU A 170 -0.33 4.01 15.67
N LYS A 171 -0.81 4.29 14.46
CA LYS A 171 -1.52 3.31 13.62
C LYS A 171 -0.67 2.14 13.13
N LEU A 172 0.64 2.37 12.94
CA LEU A 172 1.57 1.36 12.42
C LEU A 172 2.66 0.97 13.44
N SER A 173 2.59 1.49 14.67
CA SER A 173 3.49 1.16 15.77
C SER A 173 2.74 0.91 17.09
N ASP A 174 1.59 0.27 17.01
CA ASP A 174 0.69 -0.07 18.13
C ASP A 174 1.16 -1.25 18.99
N ASN A 175 2.47 -1.50 19.04
CA ASN A 175 3.03 -2.56 19.85
C ASN A 175 2.92 -2.22 21.35
N PRO A 176 2.37 -3.13 22.19
CA PRO A 176 2.17 -2.87 23.63
C PRO A 176 3.42 -2.38 24.35
N LYS A 177 4.62 -2.89 24.02
CA LYS A 177 5.87 -2.47 24.66
C LYS A 177 6.30 -1.06 24.27
N LEU A 178 5.98 -0.59 23.06
CA LEU A 178 6.20 0.80 22.66
C LEU A 178 5.20 1.71 23.34
N MET A 179 3.93 1.30 23.42
CA MET A 179 2.86 2.05 24.10
C MET A 179 3.16 2.22 25.57
N GLU A 180 3.63 1.18 26.27
CA GLU A 180 4.07 1.28 27.70
C GLU A 180 5.20 2.29 27.92
N ARG A 181 6.07 2.49 26.93
CA ARG A 181 7.18 3.46 26.96
C ARG A 181 6.80 4.84 26.44
N HIS A 182 5.57 5.03 25.96
CA HIS A 182 5.15 6.23 25.25
C HIS A 182 6.06 6.55 24.04
N GLU A 183 6.56 5.51 23.36
CA GLU A 183 7.41 5.62 22.18
C GLU A 183 6.60 5.25 20.94
N THR A 184 6.79 6.02 19.86
CA THR A 184 6.30 5.66 18.53
C THR A 184 7.48 5.52 17.58
N ALA A 185 7.39 4.58 16.65
CA ALA A 185 8.43 4.41 15.65
C ALA A 185 8.41 5.59 14.67
N SER A 186 9.56 6.22 14.48
CA SER A 186 9.72 7.27 13.46
C SER A 186 9.95 6.70 12.07
N ARG A 187 10.38 5.44 12.00
CA ARG A 187 10.62 4.67 10.79
C ARG A 187 10.30 3.21 11.05
N THR A 188 9.70 2.55 10.07
CA THR A 188 9.39 1.13 10.17
C THR A 188 9.91 0.37 8.95
N MET A 189 10.27 -0.87 9.18
CA MET A 189 10.59 -1.80 8.10
C MET A 189 9.38 -1.97 7.17
N ASN A 190 8.18 -2.02 7.74
CA ASN A 190 6.92 -2.17 7.03
C ASN A 190 6.70 -1.04 5.99
N THR A 191 6.86 0.23 6.38
CA THR A 191 6.74 1.35 5.43
C THR A 191 7.81 1.28 4.33
N LEU A 192 9.07 0.99 4.68
CA LEU A 192 10.13 0.90 3.66
C LEU A 192 9.87 -0.24 2.67
N LEU A 193 9.38 -1.40 3.15
CA LEU A 193 9.02 -2.55 2.32
C LEU A 193 7.99 -2.14 1.25
N HIS A 194 6.91 -1.51 1.66
CA HIS A 194 5.84 -1.16 0.72
C HIS A 194 6.19 0.03 -0.19
N VAL A 195 7.09 0.93 0.24
CA VAL A 195 7.69 1.92 -0.68
C VAL A 195 8.51 1.21 -1.76
N LEU A 196 9.35 0.24 -1.38
CA LEU A 196 10.13 -0.56 -2.33
C LEU A 196 9.24 -1.34 -3.30
N GLU A 197 8.19 -2.00 -2.80
CA GLU A 197 7.22 -2.71 -3.65
C GLU A 197 6.50 -1.79 -4.63
N GLY A 198 6.01 -0.64 -4.14
CA GLY A 198 5.36 0.38 -4.96
C GLY A 198 6.27 0.88 -6.07
N TYR A 199 7.54 1.17 -5.75
CA TYR A 199 8.52 1.65 -6.73
C TYR A 199 8.95 0.55 -7.71
N ALA A 200 9.13 -0.68 -7.24
CA ALA A 200 9.45 -1.82 -8.09
C ALA A 200 8.33 -2.09 -9.11
N GLU A 201 7.07 -2.05 -8.67
CA GLU A 201 5.93 -2.26 -9.58
C GLU A 201 5.74 -1.07 -10.54
N LEU A 202 5.96 0.18 -10.07
CA LEU A 202 5.93 1.37 -10.92
C LEU A 202 7.03 1.33 -11.99
N TYR A 203 8.25 0.95 -11.62
CA TYR A 203 9.35 0.79 -12.56
C TYR A 203 9.07 -0.30 -13.61
N ARG A 204 8.41 -1.41 -13.20
CA ARG A 204 7.97 -2.45 -14.14
C ARG A 204 6.86 -1.99 -15.09
N ALA A 205 5.98 -1.12 -14.63
CA ALA A 205 4.90 -0.56 -15.44
C ALA A 205 5.41 0.52 -16.41
N MET A 206 6.35 1.32 -15.94
CA MET A 206 6.92 2.46 -16.67
C MET A 206 8.37 2.66 -16.21
N PRO A 207 9.37 2.21 -16.98
CA PRO A 207 10.78 2.44 -16.65
C PRO A 207 11.10 3.94 -16.59
N ASP A 208 11.44 4.42 -15.40
CA ASP A 208 11.84 5.79 -15.10
C ASP A 208 13.09 5.77 -14.22
N GLU A 209 14.10 6.57 -14.55
CA GLU A 209 15.40 6.55 -13.90
C GLU A 209 15.33 7.08 -12.45
N ALA A 210 14.44 8.03 -12.15
CA ALA A 210 14.27 8.52 -10.76
C ALA A 210 13.61 7.45 -9.89
N VAL A 211 12.61 6.75 -10.42
CA VAL A 211 11.95 5.62 -9.73
C VAL A 211 12.95 4.48 -9.47
N ARG A 212 13.79 4.13 -10.46
CA ARG A 212 14.82 3.11 -10.30
C ARG A 212 15.79 3.45 -9.18
N ARG A 213 16.33 4.69 -9.18
CA ARG A 213 17.28 5.14 -8.14
C ARG A 213 16.66 5.14 -6.75
N ALA A 214 15.42 5.62 -6.61
CA ALA A 214 14.73 5.60 -5.33
C ALA A 214 14.50 4.17 -4.82
N GLY A 215 14.14 3.23 -5.71
CA GLY A 215 14.03 1.80 -5.38
C GLY A 215 15.37 1.18 -4.94
N GLU A 216 16.47 1.52 -5.60
CA GLU A 216 17.81 1.08 -5.21
C GLU A 216 18.21 1.59 -3.81
N VAL A 217 17.91 2.85 -3.49
CA VAL A 217 18.12 3.40 -2.14
C VAL A 217 17.30 2.65 -1.09
N CYS A 218 16.04 2.27 -1.40
CA CYS A 218 15.24 1.44 -0.50
C CYS A 218 15.92 0.07 -0.26
N LEU A 219 16.36 -0.59 -1.33
CA LEU A 219 17.04 -1.89 -1.25
C LEU A 219 18.34 -1.82 -0.44
N GLU A 220 19.16 -0.80 -0.67
CA GLU A 220 20.39 -0.57 0.11
C GLU A 220 20.09 -0.40 1.61
N ARG A 221 19.00 0.31 1.96
CA ARG A 221 18.60 0.46 3.37
C ARG A 221 18.13 -0.85 3.97
N PHE A 222 17.39 -1.67 3.23
CA PHE A 222 17.05 -3.02 3.69
C PHE A 222 18.29 -3.83 4.04
N LEU A 223 19.23 -3.89 3.14
CA LEU A 223 20.43 -4.73 3.26
C LEU A 223 21.42 -4.22 4.34
N ASN A 224 21.60 -2.90 4.41
CA ASN A 224 22.68 -2.32 5.21
C ASN A 224 22.21 -1.77 6.57
N VAL A 225 20.89 -1.53 6.74
CA VAL A 225 20.34 -0.89 7.95
C VAL A 225 19.34 -1.79 8.66
N MET A 226 18.38 -2.36 7.92
CA MET A 226 17.28 -3.11 8.55
C MET A 226 17.60 -4.59 8.76
N TYR A 227 18.40 -5.19 7.89
CA TYR A 227 18.83 -6.57 8.06
C TYR A 227 19.88 -6.68 9.17
N ASN A 228 19.57 -7.48 10.17
CA ASN A 228 20.48 -7.81 11.27
C ASN A 228 21.18 -9.16 10.98
N PRO A 229 22.43 -9.16 10.55
CA PRO A 229 23.13 -10.40 10.17
C PRO A 229 23.38 -11.33 11.37
N GLY A 230 23.52 -10.79 12.58
CA GLY A 230 23.69 -11.57 13.79
C GLY A 230 22.45 -12.36 14.19
N LYS A 231 21.26 -11.78 13.95
CA LYS A 231 19.98 -12.40 14.22
C LYS A 231 19.35 -13.07 12.99
N ARG A 232 19.88 -12.82 11.78
CA ARG A 232 19.38 -13.30 10.49
C ARG A 232 17.91 -12.96 10.24
N ARG A 233 17.53 -11.72 10.55
CA ARG A 233 16.18 -11.21 10.37
C ARG A 233 16.19 -9.71 10.12
N LEU A 234 15.04 -9.16 9.76
CA LEU A 234 14.82 -7.72 9.75
C LEU A 234 14.47 -7.22 11.17
N GLU A 235 14.99 -6.07 11.56
CA GLU A 235 14.47 -5.33 12.71
C GLU A 235 13.26 -4.52 12.23
N VAL A 236 12.30 -4.22 13.12
CA VAL A 236 10.95 -3.76 12.72
C VAL A 236 10.72 -2.29 12.95
N PHE A 237 11.02 -1.79 14.15
CA PHE A 237 10.72 -0.43 14.60
C PHE A 237 12.00 0.34 14.92
N TYR A 238 12.08 1.58 14.43
CA TYR A 238 13.27 2.41 14.57
C TYR A 238 12.94 3.82 15.02
N ASP A 239 13.88 4.45 15.73
CA ASP A 239 13.93 5.90 15.86
C ASP A 239 14.41 6.56 14.55
N ARG A 240 14.49 7.90 14.54
CA ARG A 240 14.97 8.66 13.36
C ARG A 240 16.39 8.32 12.93
N ASN A 241 17.22 7.81 13.84
CA ASN A 241 18.61 7.46 13.59
C ASN A 241 18.81 5.96 13.29
N TYR A 242 17.72 5.24 13.02
CA TYR A 242 17.72 3.79 12.78
C TYR A 242 18.23 2.94 13.96
N ARG A 243 18.09 3.43 15.19
CA ARG A 243 18.26 2.58 16.37
C ARG A 243 17.00 1.73 16.53
N SER A 244 17.18 0.40 16.56
CA SER A 244 16.05 -0.51 16.81
C SER A 244 15.44 -0.27 18.19
N LEU A 245 14.12 -0.10 18.25
CA LEU A 245 13.36 0.18 19.46
C LEU A 245 12.92 -1.08 20.18
N LEU A 246 12.76 -2.19 19.47
CA LEU A 246 12.29 -3.46 20.01
C LEU A 246 13.09 -4.64 19.45
N ASP A 247 13.38 -5.60 20.33
CA ASP A 247 13.85 -6.92 19.92
C ASP A 247 12.64 -7.77 19.53
N MET A 248 12.21 -7.62 18.27
CA MET A 248 11.02 -8.28 17.72
C MET A 248 11.31 -8.82 16.32
N GLN A 249 10.67 -9.93 15.98
CA GLN A 249 10.67 -10.52 14.65
C GLN A 249 9.25 -10.53 14.07
N SER A 250 9.12 -10.13 12.82
CA SER A 250 7.90 -10.27 12.04
C SER A 250 8.09 -11.33 10.96
N PHE A 251 7.71 -12.56 11.24
CA PHE A 251 7.88 -13.68 10.30
C PHE A 251 7.18 -13.43 8.94
N GLY A 252 6.02 -12.79 8.97
CA GLY A 252 5.30 -12.43 7.74
C GLY A 252 6.09 -11.45 6.88
N HIS A 253 6.60 -10.38 7.47
CA HIS A 253 7.37 -9.39 6.74
C HIS A 253 8.77 -9.90 6.34
N ASP A 254 9.40 -10.77 7.15
CA ASP A 254 10.69 -11.36 6.80
C ASP A 254 10.59 -12.16 5.49
N ILE A 255 9.52 -12.95 5.30
CA ILE A 255 9.31 -13.72 4.07
C ILE A 255 8.83 -12.86 2.90
N GLU A 256 8.07 -11.80 3.17
CA GLU A 256 7.60 -10.85 2.16
C GLU A 256 8.77 -10.04 1.58
N ALA A 257 9.75 -9.69 2.41
CA ALA A 257 10.93 -8.92 2.01
C ALA A 257 12.04 -9.77 1.37
N SER A 258 11.97 -11.10 1.41
CA SER A 258 12.96 -12.03 0.85
C SER A 258 12.68 -12.34 -0.65
#